data_d12ec15f546d611741f0ed6415648b01
#
_entry.id   d12ec15f546d611741f0ed6415648b01
#
_cell.length_a   1.000
_cell.length_b   1.000
_cell.length_c   1.000
_cell.angle_alpha   90.00
_cell.angle_beta   90.00
_cell.angle_gamma   90.00
#
_symmetry.space_group_name_H-M   'P 1'
#
loop_
_entity.id
_entity.type
_entity.pdbx_description
1 polymer ?
#
loop_
_entity_poly.entity_id
_entity_poly.type
_entity_poly.pdbx_seq_one_letter_code
_entity_poly.pdbx_strand_id
1 'polypeptide(L)'
;SAAQQLHALVRMHFEILLGPGNDFVPVMLYESRSLPPRQRKALAELIAAYEATWLPVLERLHQQGLLRAPVRLARLLMLGALNWSVQWFDAKKGADLAPLTDAAVALFLKESE
;
A
#
# COMPACT_ATOMS: atom_id res chain seq x y z
N SER A 1 -5.80 2.10 -17.63
CA SER A 1 -5.53 3.46 -17.17
C SER A 1 -4.67 3.44 -15.90
N ALA A 2 -4.04 4.57 -15.60
CA ALA A 2 -3.23 4.69 -14.39
C ALA A 2 -4.09 4.52 -13.13
N ALA A 3 -5.31 5.02 -13.13
CA ALA A 3 -6.23 4.85 -12.00
C ALA A 3 -6.57 3.38 -11.76
N GLN A 4 -6.82 2.62 -12.83
CA GLN A 4 -7.07 1.18 -12.72
C GLN A 4 -5.83 0.44 -12.23
N GLN A 5 -4.64 0.86 -12.66
CA GLN A 5 -3.39 0.27 -12.19
C GLN A 5 -3.16 0.55 -10.71
N LEU A 6 -3.48 1.76 -10.24
CA LEU A 6 -3.41 2.06 -8.81
C LEU A 6 -4.39 1.20 -8.02
N HIS A 7 -5.61 1.05 -8.50
CA HIS A 7 -6.61 0.18 -7.86
C HIS A 7 -6.07 -1.24 -7.72
N ALA A 8 -5.46 -1.77 -8.77
CA ALA A 8 -4.87 -3.12 -8.73
C ALA A 8 -3.72 -3.22 -7.72
N LEU A 9 -2.86 -2.20 -7.65
CA LEU A 9 -1.76 -2.18 -6.68
C LEU A 9 -2.28 -2.12 -5.24
N VAL A 10 -3.28 -1.29 -4.97
CA VAL A 10 -3.88 -1.17 -3.64
C VAL A 10 -4.53 -2.50 -3.24
N ARG A 11 -5.31 -3.11 -4.15
CA ARG A 11 -5.95 -4.41 -3.89
C ARG A 11 -4.91 -5.48 -3.57
N MET A 12 -3.87 -5.58 -4.39
CA MET A 12 -2.80 -6.55 -4.18
C MET A 12 -2.10 -6.31 -2.83
N HIS A 13 -1.86 -5.06 -2.48
CA HIS A 13 -1.22 -4.71 -1.21
C HIS A 13 -2.07 -5.17 -0.03
N PHE A 14 -3.37 -4.93 -0.06
CA PHE A 14 -4.28 -5.42 0.98
C PHE A 14 -4.34 -6.95 1.03
N GLU A 15 -4.31 -7.61 -0.12
CA GLU A 15 -4.30 -9.09 -0.17
C GLU A 15 -3.04 -9.65 0.50
N ILE A 16 -1.88 -9.03 0.25
CA ILE A 16 -0.62 -9.43 0.88
C ILE A 16 -0.66 -9.19 2.39
N LEU A 17 -1.19 -8.05 2.80
CA LEU A 17 -1.15 -7.60 4.19
C LEU A 17 -2.22 -8.25 5.06
N LEU A 18 -3.42 -8.44 4.52
CA LEU A 18 -4.61 -8.84 5.28
C LEU A 18 -5.15 -10.21 4.87
N GLY A 19 -4.59 -10.83 3.83
CA GLY A 19 -5.08 -12.10 3.31
C GLY A 19 -4.82 -13.27 4.25
N PRO A 20 -5.56 -14.38 4.07
CA PRO A 20 -5.37 -15.58 4.89
C PRO A 20 -3.94 -16.11 4.76
N GLY A 21 -3.37 -16.55 5.89
CA GLY A 21 -2.03 -17.13 5.92
C GLY A 21 -0.89 -16.12 5.91
N ASN A 22 -1.18 -14.82 5.90
CA ASN A 22 -0.16 -13.76 5.84
C ASN A 22 0.05 -13.06 7.18
N ASP A 23 -0.21 -13.74 8.30
CA ASP A 23 -0.11 -13.16 9.64
C ASP A 23 1.31 -12.69 9.97
N PHE A 24 2.33 -13.25 9.30
CA PHE A 24 3.72 -12.87 9.52
C PHE A 24 4.07 -11.50 8.90
N VAL A 25 3.30 -11.02 7.91
CA VAL A 25 3.63 -9.77 7.19
C VAL A 25 3.56 -8.55 8.11
N PRO A 26 2.50 -8.36 8.93
CA PRO A 26 2.50 -7.26 9.90
C PRO A 26 3.65 -7.33 10.89
N VAL A 27 4.02 -8.54 11.32
CA VAL A 27 5.17 -8.72 12.22
C VAL A 27 6.45 -8.24 11.54
N MET A 28 6.67 -8.60 10.28
CA MET A 28 7.84 -8.13 9.52
C MET A 28 7.88 -6.61 9.42
N LEU A 29 6.74 -5.98 9.15
CA LEU A 29 6.67 -4.53 8.98
C LEU A 29 6.98 -3.76 10.26
N TYR A 30 6.45 -4.22 11.40
CA TYR A 30 6.51 -3.46 12.64
C TYR A 30 7.59 -3.94 13.61
N GLU A 31 8.10 -5.16 13.41
CA GLU A 31 9.10 -5.77 14.28
C GLU A 31 10.49 -5.89 13.63
N SER A 32 10.69 -5.20 12.52
CA SER A 32 11.96 -5.29 11.77
C SER A 32 13.17 -4.86 12.61
N ARG A 33 12.96 -4.01 13.60
CA ARG A 33 14.04 -3.54 14.49
C ARG A 33 14.68 -4.65 15.30
N SER A 34 13.96 -5.75 15.55
CA SER A 34 14.49 -6.90 16.28
C SER A 34 15.34 -7.82 15.42
N LEU A 35 15.39 -7.59 14.10
CA LEU A 35 16.21 -8.40 13.21
C LEU A 35 17.69 -8.03 13.31
N PRO A 36 18.61 -9.00 13.13
CA PRO A 36 20.03 -8.69 12.99
C PRO A 36 20.26 -7.69 11.84
N PRO A 37 21.32 -6.84 11.92
CA PRO A 37 21.53 -5.78 10.93
C PRO A 37 21.55 -6.24 9.49
N ARG A 38 22.15 -7.40 9.19
CA ARG A 38 22.19 -7.93 7.81
C ARG A 38 20.79 -8.27 7.31
N GLN A 39 19.98 -8.94 8.12
CA GLN A 39 18.63 -9.33 7.75
C GLN A 39 17.72 -8.11 7.65
N ARG A 40 17.89 -7.15 8.54
CA ARG A 40 17.13 -5.88 8.49
C ARG A 40 17.43 -5.12 7.21
N LYS A 41 18.70 -5.07 6.78
CA LYS A 41 19.10 -4.42 5.54
C LYS A 41 18.48 -5.12 4.32
N ALA A 42 18.53 -6.45 4.29
CA ALA A 42 17.94 -7.24 3.20
C ALA A 42 16.44 -7.00 3.10
N LEU A 43 15.74 -6.98 4.23
CA LEU A 43 14.30 -6.70 4.27
C LEU A 43 14.00 -5.29 3.77
N ALA A 44 14.78 -4.29 4.19
CA ALA A 44 14.61 -2.91 3.74
C ALA A 44 14.78 -2.78 2.23
N GLU A 45 15.74 -3.51 1.65
CA GLU A 45 15.96 -3.51 0.20
C GLU A 45 14.78 -4.14 -0.55
N LEU A 46 14.21 -5.24 -0.02
CA LEU A 46 13.03 -5.86 -0.61
C LEU A 46 11.82 -4.93 -0.56
N ILE A 47 11.59 -4.28 0.56
CA ILE A 47 10.49 -3.32 0.71
C ILE A 47 10.68 -2.16 -0.25
N ALA A 48 11.90 -1.61 -0.34
CA ALA A 48 12.18 -0.51 -1.25
C ALA A 48 11.94 -0.90 -2.71
N ALA A 49 12.34 -2.11 -3.11
CA ALA A 49 12.11 -2.61 -4.47
C ALA A 49 10.62 -2.75 -4.75
N TYR A 50 9.85 -3.26 -3.80
CA TYR A 50 8.40 -3.36 -3.93
C TYR A 50 7.76 -1.97 -4.06
N GLU A 51 8.11 -1.04 -3.18
CA GLU A 51 7.54 0.31 -3.21
C GLU A 51 7.89 1.04 -4.51
N ALA A 52 9.07 0.76 -5.08
CA ALA A 52 9.48 1.34 -6.36
C ALA A 52 8.55 0.94 -7.51
N THR A 53 7.85 -0.17 -7.42
CA THR A 53 6.89 -0.58 -8.46
C THR A 53 5.68 0.35 -8.53
N TRP A 54 5.40 1.09 -7.47
CA TRP A 54 4.29 2.04 -7.42
C TRP A 54 4.62 3.37 -8.11
N LEU A 55 5.90 3.73 -8.20
CA LEU A 55 6.33 5.06 -8.66
C LEU A 55 5.85 5.39 -10.08
N PRO A 56 6.00 4.50 -11.09
CA PRO A 56 5.54 4.84 -12.45
C PRO A 56 4.04 5.13 -12.52
N VAL A 57 3.25 4.42 -11.72
CA VAL A 57 1.80 4.63 -11.68
C VAL A 57 1.49 5.99 -11.03
N LEU A 58 2.14 6.29 -9.90
CA LEU A 58 1.93 7.57 -9.21
C LEU A 58 2.40 8.74 -10.06
N GLU A 59 3.51 8.60 -10.78
CA GLU A 59 4.02 9.63 -11.67
C GLU A 59 3.04 9.93 -12.79
N ARG A 60 2.45 8.90 -13.41
CA ARG A 60 1.43 9.09 -14.45
C ARG A 60 0.18 9.77 -13.90
N LEU A 61 -0.26 9.38 -12.71
CA LEU A 61 -1.40 10.03 -12.07
C LEU A 61 -1.11 11.49 -11.75
N HIS A 62 0.10 11.79 -11.31
CA HIS A 62 0.50 13.16 -11.07
C HIS A 62 0.50 13.99 -12.35
N GLN A 63 1.06 13.44 -13.45
CA GLN A 63 1.06 14.09 -14.75
C GLN A 63 -0.35 14.36 -15.29
N GLN A 64 -1.29 13.48 -14.99
CA GLN A 64 -2.69 13.63 -15.39
C GLN A 64 -3.47 14.57 -14.45
N GLY A 65 -2.84 15.08 -13.41
CA GLY A 65 -3.50 15.96 -12.45
C GLY A 65 -4.47 15.28 -11.50
N LEU A 66 -4.40 13.95 -11.39
CA LEU A 66 -5.33 13.17 -10.58
C LEU A 66 -4.84 12.89 -9.16
N LEU A 67 -3.55 13.05 -8.90
CA LEU A 67 -2.98 12.78 -7.58
C LEU A 67 -3.14 14.01 -6.68
N ARG A 68 -3.61 13.80 -5.45
CA ARG A 68 -3.91 14.91 -4.52
C ARG A 68 -2.67 15.52 -3.86
N ALA A 69 -1.52 14.86 -3.96
CA ALA A 69 -0.28 15.30 -3.33
C ALA A 69 0.90 15.01 -4.25
N PRO A 70 2.07 15.62 -4.01
CA PRO A 70 3.28 15.26 -4.76
C PRO A 70 3.59 13.77 -4.62
N VAL A 71 4.20 13.19 -5.66
CA VAL A 71 4.43 11.74 -5.75
C VAL A 71 5.10 11.18 -4.50
N ARG A 72 6.15 11.83 -4.00
CA ARG A 72 6.89 11.33 -2.82
C ARG A 72 6.00 11.28 -1.59
N LEU A 73 5.25 12.34 -1.32
CA LEU A 73 4.37 12.39 -0.14
C LEU A 73 3.17 11.47 -0.31
N ALA A 74 2.62 11.38 -1.51
CA ALA A 74 1.53 10.45 -1.80
C ALA A 74 1.95 9.02 -1.51
N ARG A 75 3.14 8.61 -1.96
CA ARG A 75 3.65 7.27 -1.70
C ARG A 75 3.79 6.99 -0.20
N LEU A 76 4.40 7.91 0.53
CA LEU A 76 4.62 7.72 1.98
C LEU A 76 3.30 7.65 2.74
N LEU A 77 2.38 8.55 2.44
CA LEU A 77 1.10 8.62 3.14
C LEU A 77 0.18 7.45 2.76
N MET A 78 0.15 7.09 1.47
CA MET A 78 -0.67 5.96 1.02
C MET A 78 -0.21 4.66 1.64
N LEU A 79 1.07 4.33 1.52
CA LEU A 79 1.59 3.08 2.05
C LEU A 79 1.50 3.04 3.58
N GLY A 80 1.72 4.18 4.24
CA GLY A 80 1.52 4.27 5.68
C GLY A 80 0.09 3.98 6.09
N ALA A 81 -0.88 4.58 5.41
CA ALA A 81 -2.30 4.36 5.68
C ALA A 81 -2.72 2.91 5.40
N LEU A 82 -2.29 2.36 4.26
CA LEU A 82 -2.61 0.97 3.92
C LEU A 82 -2.03 0.00 4.94
N ASN A 83 -0.77 0.20 5.34
CA ASN A 83 -0.12 -0.68 6.31
C ASN A 83 -0.78 -0.59 7.68
N TRP A 84 -1.30 0.58 8.08
CA TRP A 84 -1.96 0.76 9.36
C TRP A 84 -3.27 -0.02 9.46
N SER A 85 -3.86 -0.42 8.32
CA SER A 85 -5.12 -1.16 8.30
C SER A 85 -5.08 -2.47 9.08
N VAL A 86 -3.89 -3.05 9.30
CA VAL A 86 -3.75 -4.26 10.12
C VAL A 86 -4.22 -4.05 11.56
N GLN A 87 -4.28 -2.79 12.02
CA GLN A 87 -4.67 -2.48 13.38
C GLN A 87 -6.19 -2.55 13.60
N TRP A 88 -6.97 -2.36 12.52
CA TRP A 88 -8.42 -2.25 12.69
C TRP A 88 -9.25 -3.12 11.74
N PHE A 89 -8.65 -3.66 10.67
CA PHE A 89 -9.37 -4.52 9.72
C PHE A 89 -9.47 -5.94 10.27
N ASP A 90 -10.67 -6.53 10.21
CA ASP A 90 -10.90 -7.90 10.67
C ASP A 90 -11.63 -8.71 9.59
N ALA A 91 -10.85 -9.48 8.83
CA ALA A 91 -11.38 -10.35 7.78
C ALA A 91 -12.30 -11.46 8.34
N LYS A 92 -12.09 -11.85 9.60
CA LYS A 92 -12.89 -12.90 10.25
C LYS A 92 -14.34 -12.47 10.50
N LYS A 93 -14.61 -11.16 10.50
CA LYS A 93 -15.96 -10.62 10.65
C LYS A 93 -16.67 -10.45 9.31
N GLY A 94 -16.16 -11.08 8.25
CA GLY A 94 -16.77 -11.00 6.93
C GLY A 94 -16.50 -9.71 6.16
N ALA A 95 -15.53 -8.91 6.62
CA ALA A 95 -15.15 -7.70 5.92
C ALA A 95 -14.51 -8.04 4.57
N ASP A 96 -14.89 -7.28 3.52
CA ASP A 96 -14.42 -7.48 2.16
C ASP A 96 -13.36 -6.46 1.81
N LEU A 97 -12.36 -6.87 1.05
CA LEU A 97 -11.30 -5.99 0.56
C LEU A 97 -11.76 -5.04 -0.56
N ALA A 98 -12.85 -5.35 -1.25
CA ALA A 98 -13.33 -4.51 -2.35
C ALA A 98 -13.76 -3.12 -1.88
N PRO A 99 -14.64 -2.97 -0.87
CA PRO A 99 -14.97 -1.63 -0.36
C PRO A 99 -13.76 -0.91 0.22
N LEU A 100 -12.87 -1.63 0.88
CA LEU A 100 -11.65 -1.06 1.46
C LEU A 100 -10.75 -0.49 0.37
N THR A 101 -10.55 -1.26 -0.71
CA THR A 101 -9.74 -0.82 -1.86
C THR A 101 -10.35 0.40 -2.53
N ASP A 102 -11.66 0.38 -2.77
CA ASP A 102 -12.35 1.50 -3.41
C ASP A 102 -12.24 2.77 -2.58
N ALA A 103 -12.43 2.66 -1.28
CA ALA A 103 -12.32 3.81 -0.37
C ALA A 103 -10.90 4.38 -0.35
N ALA A 104 -9.90 3.52 -0.29
CA ALA A 104 -8.50 3.95 -0.26
C ALA A 104 -8.14 4.72 -1.54
N VAL A 105 -8.50 4.18 -2.71
CA VAL A 105 -8.22 4.84 -3.99
C VAL A 105 -8.94 6.19 -4.06
N ALA A 106 -10.21 6.25 -3.63
CA ALA A 106 -10.99 7.49 -3.67
C ALA A 106 -10.37 8.59 -2.79
N LEU A 107 -9.77 8.21 -1.66
CA LEU A 107 -9.14 9.19 -0.77
C LEU A 107 -7.90 9.84 -1.38
N PHE A 108 -7.17 9.12 -2.21
CA PHE A 108 -5.89 9.60 -2.73
C PHE A 108 -5.97 10.23 -4.13
N LEU A 109 -7.06 10.03 -4.84
CA LEU A 109 -7.22 10.57 -6.18
C LEU A 109 -8.26 11.69 -6.23
N LYS A 110 -7.98 12.67 -7.08
CA LYS A 110 -8.99 13.66 -7.45
C LYS A 110 -9.98 13.00 -8.39
N GLU A 111 -11.24 13.42 -8.31
CA GLU A 111 -12.23 12.98 -9.28
C GLU A 111 -11.89 13.54 -10.66
N SER A 112 -11.97 12.69 -11.68
CA SER A 112 -11.85 13.16 -13.05
C SER A 112 -13.20 13.76 -13.46
N GLU A 113 -13.17 14.99 -13.87
CA GLU A 113 -14.38 15.66 -14.41
C GLU A 113 -14.66 15.22 -15.84
#